data_dae447b7ea8249bbad1968feee2b275c
#
_entry.id   dae447b7ea8249bbad1968feee2b275c
#
_cell.length_a   1.000
_cell.length_b   1.000
_cell.length_c   1.000
_cell.angle_alpha   90.00
_cell.angle_beta   90.00
_cell.angle_gamma   90.00
#
_symmetry.space_group_name_H-M   'P 1'
#
loop_
_entity.id
_entity.type
_entity.pdbx_description
1 polymer ?
#
loop_
_entity_poly.entity_id
_entity_poly.type
_entity_poly.pdbx_seq_one_letter_code
_entity_poly.pdbx_strand_id
1 'polypeptide(L)'
;MKTLLKNFTIVTMNENLDVLKDAHLIVEDGKITEVAAGAPTGAFDEVIDGQNRQVLMPGLVNTHCHVPMVLMRGYGGGHDLNTWLNQYIFPVEDKLTTQSIRAGTALGVAEMIASGITSFADMYYFCDDMAEVTLEAGLNLNLSRGTTVFTTLDDPAAFVPCQEAIALAEKWNGANNGQIKIDFSIHGEYTSFLSPNLWDYLAGYASEHHLGMHVHVSETKAEHEECKARHGGLTPLQVLDAHGVWTGTRGMAAHCVWTEPEDWKLMAERGISVLHCPTSNLKLGSGIAPVPSLMAAGV
;
A
#
# COMPACT_ATOMS: atom_id res chain seq x y z
N MET A 1 -4.80 30.24 -6.94
CA MET A 1 -6.24 30.06 -7.26
C MET A 1 -6.99 29.70 -5.99
N LYS A 2 -8.08 30.39 -5.69
CA LYS A 2 -8.89 30.18 -4.51
C LYS A 2 -10.26 29.65 -4.87
N THR A 3 -10.54 28.38 -4.52
CA THR A 3 -11.79 27.69 -4.85
C THR A 3 -12.64 27.53 -3.59
N LEU A 4 -13.91 27.86 -3.69
CA LEU A 4 -14.91 27.64 -2.65
C LEU A 4 -15.81 26.45 -3.03
N LEU A 5 -15.93 25.48 -2.14
CA LEU A 5 -16.95 24.45 -2.16
C LEU A 5 -17.96 24.78 -1.05
N LYS A 6 -19.21 25.13 -1.40
CA LYS A 6 -20.24 25.54 -0.42
C LYS A 6 -21.50 24.70 -0.49
N ASN A 7 -22.32 24.77 0.54
CA ASN A 7 -23.59 24.05 0.64
C ASN A 7 -23.42 22.53 0.53
N PHE A 8 -22.41 21.99 1.25
CA PHE A 8 -22.16 20.56 1.34
C PHE A 8 -22.49 20.03 2.75
N THR A 9 -22.78 18.75 2.84
CA THR A 9 -22.53 18.00 4.07
C THR A 9 -21.09 17.53 4.04
N ILE A 10 -20.25 17.98 4.99
CA ILE A 10 -18.82 17.61 5.04
C ILE A 10 -18.62 16.55 6.10
N VAL A 11 -18.12 15.38 5.69
CA VAL A 11 -17.64 14.32 6.58
C VAL A 11 -16.14 14.54 6.76
N THR A 12 -15.73 15.05 7.90
CA THR A 12 -14.35 15.54 8.08
C THR A 12 -13.31 14.43 8.22
N MET A 13 -13.72 13.26 8.71
CA MET A 13 -12.84 12.15 9.10
C MET A 13 -11.74 12.57 10.09
N ASN A 14 -11.98 13.63 10.87
CA ASN A 14 -11.10 14.03 11.97
C ASN A 14 -11.27 13.08 13.17
N GLU A 15 -10.48 13.28 14.23
CA GLU A 15 -10.50 12.43 15.44
C GLU A 15 -11.88 12.35 16.10
N ASN A 16 -12.71 13.40 15.98
CA ASN A 16 -14.06 13.44 16.53
C ASN A 16 -15.11 12.86 15.57
N LEU A 17 -14.75 12.52 14.34
CA LEU A 17 -15.66 12.10 13.26
C LEU A 17 -16.78 13.11 13.01
N ASP A 18 -16.45 14.40 13.04
CA ASP A 18 -17.42 15.48 12.87
C ASP A 18 -18.08 15.43 11.49
N VAL A 19 -19.41 15.65 11.48
CA VAL A 19 -20.20 15.82 10.26
C VAL A 19 -20.83 17.22 10.27
N LEU A 20 -20.34 18.08 9.38
CA LEU A 20 -20.81 19.46 9.25
C LEU A 20 -21.88 19.55 8.18
N LYS A 21 -23.05 20.12 8.53
CA LYS A 21 -24.15 20.39 7.59
C LYS A 21 -24.12 21.85 7.16
N ASP A 22 -24.65 22.14 5.97
CA ASP A 22 -24.64 23.49 5.39
C ASP A 22 -23.26 24.14 5.47
N ALA A 23 -22.25 23.35 5.12
CA ALA A 23 -20.86 23.68 5.34
C ALA A 23 -20.13 24.05 4.05
N HIS A 24 -18.96 24.65 4.23
CA HIS A 24 -18.07 24.99 3.14
C HIS A 24 -16.64 24.55 3.39
N LEU A 25 -15.88 24.42 2.30
CA LEU A 25 -14.46 24.16 2.29
C LEU A 25 -13.80 25.14 1.32
N ILE A 26 -12.68 25.74 1.74
CA ILE A 26 -11.89 26.64 0.90
C ILE A 26 -10.56 25.96 0.58
N VAL A 27 -10.23 25.92 -0.70
CA VAL A 27 -8.94 25.48 -1.23
C VAL A 27 -8.19 26.67 -1.80
N GLU A 28 -6.98 26.93 -1.35
CA GLU A 28 -6.11 27.97 -1.89
C GLU A 28 -4.75 27.37 -2.22
N ASP A 29 -4.34 27.52 -3.47
CA ASP A 29 -3.09 26.96 -4.00
C ASP A 29 -2.87 25.47 -3.70
N GLY A 30 -3.95 24.67 -3.89
CA GLY A 30 -3.94 23.22 -3.71
C GLY A 30 -4.00 22.75 -2.25
N LYS A 31 -4.22 23.66 -1.28
CA LYS A 31 -4.33 23.32 0.14
C LYS A 31 -5.68 23.75 0.71
N ILE A 32 -6.23 22.91 1.57
CA ILE A 32 -7.43 23.25 2.34
C ILE A 32 -7.03 24.30 3.39
N THR A 33 -7.63 25.50 3.31
CA THR A 33 -7.37 26.60 4.22
C THR A 33 -8.49 26.84 5.24
N GLU A 34 -9.70 26.37 4.93
CA GLU A 34 -10.84 26.48 5.82
C GLU A 34 -11.83 25.33 5.62
N VAL A 35 -12.39 24.81 6.70
CA VAL A 35 -13.55 23.91 6.73
C VAL A 35 -14.46 24.39 7.86
N ALA A 36 -15.66 24.89 7.53
CA ALA A 36 -16.56 25.45 8.53
C ALA A 36 -18.02 25.31 8.12
N ALA A 37 -18.92 25.38 9.12
CA ALA A 37 -20.35 25.51 8.88
C ALA A 37 -20.74 26.96 8.54
N GLY A 38 -21.79 27.12 7.77
CA GLY A 38 -22.35 28.43 7.41
C GLY A 38 -21.77 29.05 6.14
N ALA A 39 -22.06 30.34 5.92
CA ALA A 39 -21.69 31.05 4.72
C ALA A 39 -20.26 31.59 4.78
N PRO A 40 -19.42 31.28 3.80
CA PRO A 40 -18.07 31.82 3.71
C PRO A 40 -18.07 33.31 3.36
N THR A 41 -17.02 34.01 3.76
CA THR A 41 -16.79 35.41 3.40
C THR A 41 -15.57 35.55 2.49
N GLY A 42 -15.62 36.48 1.54
CA GLY A 42 -14.49 36.78 0.67
C GLY A 42 -14.81 36.65 -0.82
N ALA A 43 -13.77 36.88 -1.64
CA ALA A 43 -13.82 36.68 -3.08
C ALA A 43 -13.14 35.34 -3.44
N PHE A 44 -13.70 34.64 -4.40
CA PHE A 44 -13.23 33.33 -4.85
C PHE A 44 -13.09 33.34 -6.38
N ASP A 45 -12.07 32.67 -6.89
CA ASP A 45 -11.85 32.51 -8.32
C ASP A 45 -12.83 31.49 -8.93
N GLU A 46 -13.23 30.48 -8.13
CA GLU A 46 -14.15 29.44 -8.52
C GLU A 46 -15.10 29.08 -7.36
N VAL A 47 -16.36 28.78 -7.67
CA VAL A 47 -17.37 28.36 -6.70
C VAL A 47 -18.07 27.10 -7.16
N ILE A 48 -17.99 26.05 -6.35
CA ILE A 48 -18.70 24.79 -6.54
C ILE A 48 -19.81 24.71 -5.49
N ASP A 49 -21.07 24.60 -5.95
CA ASP A 49 -22.25 24.57 -5.07
C ASP A 49 -22.83 23.16 -4.96
N GLY A 50 -22.72 22.54 -3.80
CA GLY A 50 -23.25 21.22 -3.48
C GLY A 50 -24.78 21.20 -3.28
N GLN A 51 -25.45 22.38 -3.28
CA GLN A 51 -26.91 22.53 -3.18
C GLN A 51 -27.53 21.80 -1.98
N ASN A 52 -26.76 21.56 -0.91
CA ASN A 52 -27.15 20.74 0.25
C ASN A 52 -27.62 19.32 -0.10
N ARG A 53 -27.16 18.79 -1.25
CA ARG A 53 -27.47 17.43 -1.74
C ARG A 53 -26.26 16.56 -1.89
N GLN A 54 -25.07 17.15 -1.82
CA GLN A 54 -23.81 16.45 -2.01
C GLN A 54 -23.06 16.33 -0.68
N VAL A 55 -22.31 15.26 -0.58
CA VAL A 55 -21.39 14.99 0.53
C VAL A 55 -19.97 15.24 0.05
N LEU A 56 -19.19 15.97 0.84
CA LEU A 56 -17.77 16.15 0.64
C LEU A 56 -17.02 15.38 1.73
N MET A 57 -16.05 14.59 1.34
CA MET A 57 -15.21 13.81 2.25
C MET A 57 -13.80 13.69 1.69
N PRO A 58 -12.78 13.34 2.53
CA PRO A 58 -11.46 13.00 2.02
C PRO A 58 -11.54 11.89 0.98
N GLY A 59 -10.65 11.93 -0.03
CA GLY A 59 -10.55 10.87 -1.00
C GLY A 59 -10.22 9.53 -0.36
N LEU A 60 -10.71 8.45 -0.95
CA LEU A 60 -10.42 7.10 -0.48
C LEU A 60 -8.95 6.75 -0.69
N VAL A 61 -8.42 5.87 0.16
CA VAL A 61 -7.05 5.37 0.09
C VAL A 61 -7.06 3.87 -0.17
N ASN A 62 -6.44 3.43 -1.27
CA ASN A 62 -6.17 2.02 -1.53
C ASN A 62 -4.81 1.67 -0.90
N THR A 63 -4.82 0.97 0.22
CA THR A 63 -3.62 0.76 1.02
C THR A 63 -2.72 -0.37 0.53
N HIS A 64 -3.18 -1.23 -0.38
CA HIS A 64 -2.38 -2.29 -0.98
C HIS A 64 -2.96 -2.73 -2.32
N CYS A 65 -2.13 -2.73 -3.35
CA CYS A 65 -2.48 -3.25 -4.68
C CYS A 65 -1.22 -3.61 -5.49
N HIS A 66 -1.48 -4.16 -6.67
CA HIS A 66 -0.54 -4.44 -7.74
C HIS A 66 -1.18 -3.90 -9.03
N VAL A 67 -1.20 -2.57 -9.18
CA VAL A 67 -2.05 -1.87 -10.15
C VAL A 67 -1.92 -2.38 -11.59
N PRO A 68 -0.72 -2.64 -12.13
CA PRO A 68 -0.59 -3.15 -13.50
C PRO A 68 -1.28 -4.51 -13.73
N MET A 69 -1.52 -5.29 -12.65
CA MET A 69 -2.21 -6.59 -12.74
C MET A 69 -3.69 -6.48 -13.18
N VAL A 70 -4.23 -5.27 -13.28
CA VAL A 70 -5.56 -5.06 -13.88
C VAL A 70 -5.67 -5.67 -15.28
N LEU A 71 -4.55 -5.76 -16.00
CA LEU A 71 -4.48 -6.44 -17.31
C LEU A 71 -4.67 -7.96 -17.22
N MET A 72 -4.44 -8.55 -16.06
CA MET A 72 -4.60 -10.00 -15.79
C MET A 72 -5.92 -10.32 -15.07
N ARG A 73 -6.87 -9.39 -15.05
CA ARG A 73 -8.15 -9.55 -14.36
C ARG A 73 -8.88 -10.81 -14.80
N GLY A 74 -9.20 -11.69 -13.85
CA GLY A 74 -9.86 -12.98 -14.10
C GLY A 74 -8.95 -14.09 -14.59
N TYR A 75 -7.68 -13.82 -14.89
CA TYR A 75 -6.72 -14.82 -15.32
C TYR A 75 -6.32 -15.74 -14.14
N GLY A 76 -6.31 -17.05 -14.39
CA GLY A 76 -5.98 -18.04 -13.35
C GLY A 76 -6.97 -18.11 -12.20
N GLY A 77 -8.23 -17.67 -12.37
CA GLY A 77 -9.25 -17.72 -11.30
C GLY A 77 -9.62 -19.15 -10.89
N GLY A 78 -9.97 -19.33 -9.61
CA GLY A 78 -10.42 -20.61 -9.07
C GLY A 78 -9.30 -21.50 -8.49
N HIS A 79 -8.11 -20.97 -8.33
CA HIS A 79 -6.95 -21.63 -7.73
C HIS A 79 -6.59 -21.00 -6.37
N ASP A 80 -5.90 -21.76 -5.52
CA ASP A 80 -5.25 -21.24 -4.33
C ASP A 80 -4.08 -20.33 -4.68
N LEU A 81 -3.60 -19.52 -3.71
CA LEU A 81 -2.56 -18.53 -3.93
C LEU A 81 -1.29 -19.12 -4.58
N ASN A 82 -0.78 -20.25 -4.07
CA ASN A 82 0.47 -20.83 -4.55
C ASN A 82 0.35 -21.29 -6.01
N THR A 83 -0.73 -22.00 -6.34
CA THR A 83 -1.03 -22.43 -7.72
C THR A 83 -1.24 -21.21 -8.62
N TRP A 84 -2.00 -20.21 -8.16
CA TRP A 84 -2.27 -19.00 -8.91
C TRP A 84 -0.99 -18.21 -9.22
N LEU A 85 -0.12 -17.99 -8.23
CA LEU A 85 1.15 -17.29 -8.43
C LEU A 85 2.08 -18.06 -9.38
N ASN A 86 2.39 -19.31 -9.05
CA ASN A 86 3.48 -20.03 -9.74
C ASN A 86 3.10 -20.54 -11.12
N GLN A 87 1.82 -20.88 -11.37
CA GLN A 87 1.41 -21.46 -12.65
C GLN A 87 0.79 -20.44 -13.61
N TYR A 88 0.26 -19.32 -13.08
CA TYR A 88 -0.44 -18.34 -13.90
C TYR A 88 0.24 -16.97 -13.87
N ILE A 89 0.48 -16.38 -12.70
CA ILE A 89 0.89 -14.98 -12.61
C ILE A 89 2.36 -14.77 -12.94
N PHE A 90 3.28 -15.41 -12.22
CA PHE A 90 4.72 -15.23 -12.44
C PHE A 90 5.13 -15.51 -13.90
N PRO A 91 4.63 -16.56 -14.59
CA PRO A 91 4.95 -16.77 -16.01
C PRO A 91 4.44 -15.68 -16.96
N VAL A 92 3.43 -14.90 -16.56
CA VAL A 92 2.96 -13.73 -17.31
C VAL A 92 3.78 -12.51 -16.96
N GLU A 93 4.07 -12.31 -15.67
CA GLU A 93 4.90 -11.20 -15.17
C GLU A 93 6.30 -11.20 -15.79
N ASP A 94 6.90 -12.36 -16.02
CA ASP A 94 8.18 -12.52 -16.72
C ASP A 94 8.16 -11.97 -18.17
N LYS A 95 6.98 -11.71 -18.72
CA LYS A 95 6.80 -11.19 -20.09
C LYS A 95 6.34 -9.74 -20.12
N LEU A 96 6.21 -9.12 -18.97
CA LEU A 96 5.80 -7.72 -18.88
C LEU A 96 6.85 -6.81 -19.51
N THR A 97 6.37 -5.73 -20.09
CA THR A 97 7.18 -4.69 -20.72
C THR A 97 6.78 -3.32 -20.17
N THR A 98 7.64 -2.33 -20.33
CA THR A 98 7.31 -0.93 -20.06
C THR A 98 5.94 -0.54 -20.63
N GLN A 99 5.65 -0.93 -21.89
CA GLN A 99 4.37 -0.59 -22.51
C GLN A 99 3.17 -1.24 -21.78
N SER A 100 3.27 -2.50 -21.39
CA SER A 100 2.19 -3.18 -20.65
C SER A 100 2.03 -2.60 -19.25
N ILE A 101 3.12 -2.30 -18.55
CA ILE A 101 3.07 -1.66 -17.23
C ILE A 101 2.41 -0.29 -17.31
N ARG A 102 2.82 0.58 -18.24
CA ARG A 102 2.20 1.89 -18.42
C ARG A 102 0.71 1.80 -18.73
N ALA A 103 0.32 0.89 -19.63
CA ALA A 103 -1.09 0.67 -19.98
C ALA A 103 -1.91 0.14 -18.78
N GLY A 104 -1.39 -0.85 -18.05
CA GLY A 104 -2.03 -1.40 -16.86
C GLY A 104 -2.15 -0.36 -15.75
N THR A 105 -1.08 0.39 -15.48
CA THR A 105 -1.11 1.47 -14.49
C THR A 105 -2.14 2.53 -14.87
N ALA A 106 -2.16 2.98 -16.13
CA ALA A 106 -3.12 3.98 -16.58
C ALA A 106 -4.57 3.52 -16.43
N LEU A 107 -4.86 2.25 -16.78
CA LEU A 107 -6.19 1.68 -16.61
C LEU A 107 -6.59 1.59 -15.14
N GLY A 108 -5.71 1.04 -14.28
CA GLY A 108 -6.02 0.90 -12.86
C GLY A 108 -6.17 2.25 -12.16
N VAL A 109 -5.33 3.23 -12.48
CA VAL A 109 -5.43 4.60 -11.98
C VAL A 109 -6.74 5.26 -12.43
N ALA A 110 -7.17 5.07 -13.69
CA ALA A 110 -8.46 5.58 -14.15
C ALA A 110 -9.64 4.96 -13.38
N GLU A 111 -9.59 3.67 -13.07
CA GLU A 111 -10.61 3.01 -12.22
C GLU A 111 -10.58 3.54 -10.79
N MET A 112 -9.41 3.82 -10.23
CA MET A 112 -9.26 4.43 -8.90
C MET A 112 -9.89 5.82 -8.85
N ILE A 113 -9.61 6.68 -9.83
CA ILE A 113 -10.21 8.02 -9.95
C ILE A 113 -11.74 7.91 -10.04
N ALA A 114 -12.24 7.03 -10.89
CA ALA A 114 -13.68 6.81 -11.05
C ALA A 114 -14.36 6.31 -9.76
N SER A 115 -13.59 5.67 -8.86
CA SER A 115 -14.05 5.15 -7.56
C SER A 115 -13.82 6.12 -6.40
N GLY A 116 -13.27 7.32 -6.64
CA GLY A 116 -12.99 8.32 -5.62
C GLY A 116 -11.71 8.03 -4.80
N ILE A 117 -10.83 7.17 -5.28
CA ILE A 117 -9.52 6.92 -4.68
C ILE A 117 -8.56 8.00 -5.15
N THR A 118 -7.89 8.66 -4.20
CA THR A 118 -6.93 9.76 -4.45
C THR A 118 -5.50 9.41 -4.08
N SER A 119 -5.32 8.31 -3.34
CA SER A 119 -4.01 7.84 -2.89
C SER A 119 -3.98 6.32 -2.89
N PHE A 120 -2.84 5.74 -3.25
CA PHE A 120 -2.69 4.28 -3.17
C PHE A 120 -1.26 3.86 -2.82
N ALA A 121 -1.12 2.66 -2.24
CA ALA A 121 0.15 2.01 -2.01
C ALA A 121 0.27 0.77 -2.92
N ASP A 122 1.39 0.65 -3.60
CA ASP A 122 1.65 -0.41 -4.57
C ASP A 122 2.99 -1.09 -4.32
N MET A 123 3.04 -2.37 -4.64
CA MET A 123 4.24 -3.20 -4.62
C MET A 123 4.32 -3.93 -5.96
N TYR A 124 5.22 -3.52 -6.84
CA TYR A 124 5.31 -4.17 -8.16
C TYR A 124 6.68 -4.03 -8.82
N TYR A 125 6.73 -4.15 -10.15
CA TYR A 125 7.89 -4.08 -11.03
C TYR A 125 7.79 -2.89 -11.98
N PHE A 126 8.90 -2.50 -12.64
CA PHE A 126 8.94 -1.35 -13.55
C PHE A 126 8.43 -0.06 -12.89
N CYS A 127 8.87 0.17 -11.67
CA CYS A 127 8.34 1.21 -10.79
C CYS A 127 8.47 2.63 -11.34
N ASP A 128 9.50 2.90 -12.16
CA ASP A 128 9.66 4.20 -12.84
C ASP A 128 8.45 4.51 -13.72
N ASP A 129 8.01 3.56 -14.52
CA ASP A 129 6.86 3.69 -15.41
C ASP A 129 5.56 3.93 -14.63
N MET A 130 5.40 3.23 -13.50
CA MET A 130 4.25 3.41 -12.61
C MET A 130 4.23 4.80 -11.98
N ALA A 131 5.36 5.29 -11.50
CA ALA A 131 5.51 6.62 -10.92
C ALA A 131 5.17 7.72 -11.93
N GLU A 132 5.71 7.64 -13.15
CA GLU A 132 5.44 8.61 -14.22
C GLU A 132 3.95 8.68 -14.56
N VAL A 133 3.31 7.53 -14.83
CA VAL A 133 1.87 7.48 -15.17
C VAL A 133 1.01 8.02 -14.03
N THR A 134 1.37 7.71 -12.78
CA THR A 134 0.62 8.19 -11.61
C THR A 134 0.76 9.70 -11.43
N LEU A 135 1.95 10.26 -11.66
CA LEU A 135 2.16 11.72 -11.64
C LEU A 135 1.33 12.42 -12.71
N GLU A 136 1.33 11.91 -13.93
CA GLU A 136 0.52 12.44 -15.03
C GLU A 136 -0.99 12.46 -14.70
N ALA A 137 -1.45 11.44 -13.96
CA ALA A 137 -2.85 11.31 -13.55
C ALA A 137 -3.22 12.14 -12.31
N GLY A 138 -2.25 12.62 -11.54
CA GLY A 138 -2.45 13.48 -10.37
C GLY A 138 -2.81 12.76 -9.07
N LEU A 139 -2.64 11.42 -8.96
CA LEU A 139 -2.84 10.66 -7.71
C LEU A 139 -1.59 10.66 -6.86
N ASN A 140 -1.78 10.46 -5.55
CA ASN A 140 -0.67 10.19 -4.64
C ASN A 140 -0.32 8.70 -4.64
N LEU A 141 0.97 8.39 -4.65
CA LEU A 141 1.47 7.02 -4.68
C LEU A 141 2.51 6.80 -3.60
N ASN A 142 2.34 5.72 -2.83
CA ASN A 142 3.41 5.10 -2.05
C ASN A 142 3.83 3.82 -2.76
N LEU A 143 5.02 3.80 -3.35
CA LEU A 143 5.47 2.73 -4.24
C LEU A 143 6.64 1.98 -3.61
N SER A 144 6.61 0.67 -3.77
CA SER A 144 7.73 -0.19 -3.41
C SER A 144 8.05 -1.16 -4.55
N ARG A 145 9.36 -1.40 -4.76
CA ARG A 145 9.82 -2.40 -5.71
C ARG A 145 9.67 -3.78 -5.06
N GLY A 146 8.78 -4.62 -5.58
CA GLY A 146 8.56 -5.99 -5.09
C GLY A 146 9.83 -6.83 -5.17
N THR A 147 10.30 -7.38 -4.04
CA THR A 147 11.54 -8.15 -3.96
C THR A 147 11.27 -9.59 -3.60
N THR A 148 11.63 -10.50 -4.51
CA THR A 148 11.53 -11.96 -4.35
C THR A 148 12.89 -12.59 -4.62
N VAL A 149 13.22 -13.67 -3.91
CA VAL A 149 14.40 -14.48 -4.15
C VAL A 149 14.16 -15.92 -3.73
N PHE A 150 14.31 -16.85 -4.64
CA PHE A 150 14.06 -18.29 -4.40
C PHE A 150 15.35 -19.10 -4.25
N THR A 151 16.49 -18.42 -4.13
CA THR A 151 17.83 -19.02 -3.95
C THR A 151 18.55 -18.31 -2.81
N THR A 152 19.65 -18.86 -2.36
CA THR A 152 20.55 -18.18 -1.42
C THR A 152 21.26 -17.01 -2.11
N LEU A 153 21.37 -15.87 -1.44
CA LEU A 153 22.15 -14.70 -1.87
C LEU A 153 23.44 -14.63 -1.05
N ASP A 154 24.57 -14.52 -1.72
CA ASP A 154 25.84 -14.27 -1.06
C ASP A 154 25.96 -12.79 -0.63
N ASP A 155 25.55 -11.87 -1.53
CA ASP A 155 25.61 -10.43 -1.30
C ASP A 155 24.30 -9.73 -1.76
N PRO A 156 23.45 -9.32 -0.83
CA PRO A 156 22.24 -8.56 -1.15
C PRO A 156 22.52 -7.23 -1.85
N ALA A 157 23.66 -6.58 -1.60
CA ALA A 157 23.98 -5.31 -2.25
C ALA A 157 24.26 -5.46 -3.75
N ALA A 158 24.70 -6.65 -4.18
CA ALA A 158 24.89 -6.98 -5.60
C ALA A 158 23.61 -7.48 -6.26
N PHE A 159 22.54 -7.72 -5.50
CA PHE A 159 21.28 -8.21 -6.04
C PHE A 159 20.52 -7.10 -6.77
N VAL A 160 20.24 -7.32 -8.07
CA VAL A 160 19.62 -6.30 -8.93
C VAL A 160 18.33 -5.69 -8.34
N PRO A 161 17.37 -6.48 -7.79
CA PRO A 161 16.18 -5.90 -7.17
C PRO A 161 16.46 -4.95 -6.00
N CYS A 162 17.53 -5.16 -5.22
CA CYS A 162 17.94 -4.24 -4.16
C CYS A 162 18.49 -2.93 -4.74
N GLN A 163 19.30 -3.03 -5.79
CA GLN A 163 19.85 -1.86 -6.49
C GLN A 163 18.72 -1.03 -7.14
N GLU A 164 17.74 -1.70 -7.74
CA GLU A 164 16.55 -1.05 -8.31
C GLU A 164 15.72 -0.35 -7.23
N ALA A 165 15.54 -0.96 -6.04
CA ALA A 165 14.80 -0.36 -4.94
C ALA A 165 15.51 0.90 -4.40
N ILE A 166 16.84 0.86 -4.27
CA ILE A 166 17.66 2.02 -3.85
C ILE A 166 17.56 3.14 -4.89
N ALA A 167 17.80 2.82 -6.16
CA ALA A 167 17.71 3.81 -7.24
C ALA A 167 16.31 4.45 -7.34
N LEU A 168 15.27 3.65 -7.12
CA LEU A 168 13.89 4.13 -7.06
C LEU A 168 13.68 5.14 -5.93
N ALA A 169 14.19 4.84 -4.73
CA ALA A 169 14.09 5.73 -3.57
C ALA A 169 14.87 7.04 -3.80
N GLU A 170 16.08 6.96 -4.32
CA GLU A 170 16.90 8.13 -4.65
C GLU A 170 16.24 9.04 -5.69
N LYS A 171 15.57 8.46 -6.68
CA LYS A 171 14.95 9.21 -7.79
C LYS A 171 13.58 9.80 -7.41
N TRP A 172 12.73 9.03 -6.72
CA TRP A 172 11.30 9.32 -6.63
C TRP A 172 10.82 9.70 -5.23
N ASN A 173 11.55 9.36 -4.15
CA ASN A 173 11.04 9.64 -2.82
C ASN A 173 10.90 11.14 -2.55
N GLY A 174 9.68 11.60 -2.30
CA GLY A 174 9.35 13.00 -2.11
C GLY A 174 9.12 13.78 -3.41
N ALA A 175 9.15 13.13 -4.58
CA ALA A 175 8.94 13.78 -5.85
C ALA A 175 7.59 14.51 -5.93
N ASN A 176 7.57 15.62 -6.69
CA ASN A 176 6.41 16.49 -6.88
C ASN A 176 5.74 16.92 -5.56
N ASN A 177 6.52 17.49 -4.65
CA ASN A 177 6.07 17.96 -3.33
C ASN A 177 5.49 16.83 -2.44
N GLY A 178 6.01 15.60 -2.55
CA GLY A 178 5.60 14.46 -1.76
C GLY A 178 4.43 13.67 -2.32
N GLN A 179 4.05 13.90 -3.57
CA GLN A 179 3.03 13.12 -4.27
C GLN A 179 3.46 11.66 -4.45
N ILE A 180 4.75 11.43 -4.73
CA ILE A 180 5.36 10.11 -4.76
C ILE A 180 6.16 9.90 -3.48
N LYS A 181 5.90 8.81 -2.80
CA LYS A 181 6.71 8.28 -1.70
C LYS A 181 7.21 6.91 -2.08
N ILE A 182 8.39 6.56 -1.58
CA ILE A 182 8.97 5.24 -1.79
C ILE A 182 9.16 4.58 -0.43
N ASP A 183 8.70 3.35 -0.34
CA ASP A 183 9.04 2.42 0.72
C ASP A 183 9.74 1.19 0.12
N PHE A 184 10.41 0.41 0.94
CA PHE A 184 11.00 -0.85 0.51
C PHE A 184 10.02 -2.00 0.68
N SER A 185 10.26 -3.11 0.01
CA SER A 185 9.42 -4.29 0.17
C SER A 185 10.20 -5.59 0.12
N ILE A 186 9.75 -6.51 0.95
CA ILE A 186 9.95 -7.93 0.83
C ILE A 186 8.61 -8.48 0.37
N HIS A 187 8.56 -9.24 -0.73
CA HIS A 187 7.27 -9.76 -1.19
C HIS A 187 6.58 -10.55 -0.06
N GLY A 188 7.30 -11.48 0.56
CA GLY A 188 6.85 -12.23 1.73
C GLY A 188 7.98 -13.14 2.24
N GLU A 189 7.86 -13.68 3.45
CA GLU A 189 8.80 -14.65 3.99
C GLU A 189 8.93 -15.85 3.04
N TYR A 190 7.81 -16.40 2.59
CA TYR A 190 7.74 -17.59 1.73
C TYR A 190 8.39 -17.46 0.36
N THR A 191 8.65 -16.24 -0.11
CA THR A 191 9.34 -15.98 -1.38
C THR A 191 10.81 -15.62 -1.22
N SER A 192 11.34 -15.65 0.02
CA SER A 192 12.71 -15.19 0.30
C SER A 192 13.38 -15.85 1.50
N PHE A 193 12.77 -16.87 2.11
CA PHE A 193 13.26 -17.53 3.33
C PHE A 193 14.65 -18.18 3.19
N LEU A 194 15.10 -18.46 1.97
CA LEU A 194 16.46 -18.96 1.71
C LEU A 194 17.55 -17.88 1.81
N SER A 195 17.16 -16.61 1.90
CA SER A 195 18.07 -15.47 1.95
C SER A 195 17.64 -14.44 2.99
N PRO A 196 17.65 -14.77 4.29
CA PRO A 196 17.27 -13.85 5.35
C PRO A 196 18.20 -12.61 5.43
N ASN A 197 19.44 -12.71 4.94
CA ASN A 197 20.34 -11.57 4.79
C ASN A 197 19.77 -10.47 3.85
N LEU A 198 18.86 -10.81 2.93
CA LEU A 198 18.09 -9.84 2.16
C LEU A 198 17.22 -8.97 3.06
N TRP A 199 16.57 -9.58 4.06
CA TRP A 199 15.71 -8.86 4.99
C TRP A 199 16.51 -7.89 5.85
N ASP A 200 17.64 -8.35 6.40
CA ASP A 200 18.56 -7.50 7.17
C ASP A 200 19.04 -6.31 6.35
N TYR A 201 19.40 -6.54 5.10
CA TYR A 201 19.93 -5.51 4.20
C TYR A 201 18.86 -4.44 3.87
N LEU A 202 17.68 -4.86 3.44
CA LEU A 202 16.60 -3.94 3.07
C LEU A 202 16.06 -3.19 4.31
N ALA A 203 15.89 -3.88 5.44
CA ALA A 203 15.45 -3.26 6.69
C ALA A 203 16.48 -2.25 7.22
N GLY A 204 17.76 -2.58 7.16
CA GLY A 204 18.85 -1.69 7.55
C GLY A 204 18.84 -0.39 6.73
N TYR A 205 18.77 -0.51 5.41
CA TYR A 205 18.70 0.64 4.52
C TYR A 205 17.42 1.47 4.75
N ALA A 206 16.27 0.81 4.86
CA ALA A 206 15.00 1.51 5.09
C ALA A 206 15.02 2.29 6.42
N SER A 207 15.53 1.69 7.49
CA SER A 207 15.67 2.34 8.80
C SER A 207 16.62 3.55 8.74
N GLU A 208 17.78 3.42 8.11
CA GLU A 208 18.77 4.51 7.96
C GLU A 208 18.22 5.69 7.18
N HIS A 209 17.41 5.43 6.15
CA HIS A 209 16.84 6.46 5.25
C HIS A 209 15.40 6.85 5.61
N HIS A 210 14.85 6.41 6.75
CA HIS A 210 13.49 6.70 7.21
C HIS A 210 12.38 6.29 6.23
N LEU A 211 12.59 5.21 5.50
CA LEU A 211 11.62 4.59 4.60
C LEU A 211 10.75 3.58 5.35
N GLY A 212 9.60 3.23 4.78
CA GLY A 212 8.75 2.15 5.28
C GLY A 212 9.15 0.78 4.72
N MET A 213 8.54 -0.25 5.30
CA MET A 213 8.63 -1.63 4.83
C MET A 213 7.23 -2.17 4.51
N HIS A 214 7.01 -2.61 3.28
CA HIS A 214 5.75 -3.16 2.78
C HIS A 214 5.91 -4.65 2.50
N VAL A 215 5.12 -5.51 3.16
CA VAL A 215 5.30 -6.97 3.12
C VAL A 215 3.95 -7.68 3.16
N HIS A 216 3.78 -8.77 2.38
CA HIS A 216 2.67 -9.72 2.56
C HIS A 216 2.95 -10.59 3.78
N VAL A 217 2.01 -10.67 4.70
CA VAL A 217 2.21 -11.34 6.00
C VAL A 217 1.04 -12.27 6.29
N SER A 218 1.33 -13.55 6.47
CA SER A 218 0.36 -14.55 6.93
C SER A 218 -0.95 -14.51 6.14
N GLU A 219 -0.84 -14.41 4.81
CA GLU A 219 -2.01 -14.36 3.93
C GLU A 219 -2.73 -15.69 3.91
N THR A 220 -2.00 -16.80 3.78
CA THR A 220 -2.57 -18.15 3.76
C THR A 220 -2.17 -18.96 4.98
N LYS A 221 -2.99 -19.97 5.32
CA LYS A 221 -2.67 -20.90 6.39
C LYS A 221 -1.38 -21.67 6.11
N ALA A 222 -1.19 -22.07 4.85
CA ALA A 222 0.00 -22.82 4.44
C ALA A 222 1.28 -21.99 4.68
N GLU A 223 1.33 -20.75 4.20
CA GLU A 223 2.43 -19.82 4.45
C GLU A 223 2.76 -19.72 5.94
N HIS A 224 1.73 -19.48 6.76
CA HIS A 224 1.88 -19.27 8.19
C HIS A 224 2.46 -20.52 8.90
N GLU A 225 1.86 -21.70 8.66
CA GLU A 225 2.29 -22.95 9.28
C GLU A 225 3.65 -23.43 8.79
N GLU A 226 3.94 -23.27 7.50
CA GLU A 226 5.25 -23.60 6.94
C GLU A 226 6.37 -22.70 7.48
N CYS A 227 6.10 -21.40 7.66
CA CYS A 227 7.03 -20.48 8.31
C CYS A 227 7.30 -20.93 9.74
N LYS A 228 6.26 -21.25 10.53
CA LYS A 228 6.42 -21.77 11.89
C LYS A 228 7.25 -23.07 11.93
N ALA A 229 7.03 -23.94 10.96
CA ALA A 229 7.82 -25.19 10.87
C ALA A 229 9.30 -24.92 10.54
N ARG A 230 9.61 -23.95 9.67
CA ARG A 230 10.98 -23.56 9.30
C ARG A 230 11.73 -22.86 10.45
N HIS A 231 11.01 -22.01 11.20
CA HIS A 231 11.60 -21.07 12.16
C HIS A 231 11.29 -21.40 13.63
N GLY A 232 11.12 -22.68 13.95
CA GLY A 232 10.99 -23.12 15.36
C GLY A 232 9.75 -22.59 16.08
N GLY A 233 8.65 -22.36 15.35
CA GLY A 233 7.37 -21.90 15.87
C GLY A 233 7.13 -20.39 15.72
N LEU A 234 8.08 -19.63 15.18
CA LEU A 234 7.88 -18.20 14.92
C LEU A 234 6.99 -17.97 13.70
N THR A 235 6.07 -17.04 13.83
CA THR A 235 5.20 -16.59 12.72
C THR A 235 5.97 -15.75 11.70
N PRO A 236 5.46 -15.55 10.47
CA PRO A 236 6.07 -14.66 9.49
C PRO A 236 6.37 -13.26 10.04
N LEU A 237 5.45 -12.69 10.83
CA LEU A 237 5.63 -11.38 11.44
C LEU A 237 6.81 -11.38 12.43
N GLN A 238 6.89 -12.38 13.30
CA GLN A 238 7.93 -12.51 14.34
C GLN A 238 9.30 -12.78 13.73
N VAL A 239 9.38 -13.59 12.68
CA VAL A 239 10.62 -13.82 11.94
C VAL A 239 11.15 -12.53 11.33
N LEU A 240 10.29 -11.78 10.65
CA LEU A 240 10.65 -10.50 10.05
C LEU A 240 11.03 -9.45 11.11
N ASP A 241 10.38 -9.45 12.29
CA ASP A 241 10.80 -8.58 13.41
C ASP A 241 12.19 -8.91 13.91
N ALA A 242 12.50 -10.20 14.04
CA ALA A 242 13.85 -10.66 14.44
C ALA A 242 14.96 -10.22 13.49
N HIS A 243 14.63 -9.96 12.22
CA HIS A 243 15.50 -9.41 11.18
C HIS A 243 15.39 -7.87 11.04
N GLY A 244 14.74 -7.19 11.99
CA GLY A 244 14.69 -5.74 12.06
C GLY A 244 13.72 -5.07 11.06
N VAL A 245 12.92 -5.84 10.31
CA VAL A 245 12.03 -5.32 9.27
C VAL A 245 11.04 -4.28 9.81
N TRP A 246 10.62 -4.43 11.06
CA TRP A 246 9.68 -3.51 11.72
C TRP A 246 10.36 -2.52 12.66
N THR A 247 11.69 -2.48 12.71
CA THR A 247 12.45 -1.64 13.65
C THR A 247 12.96 -0.38 12.97
N GLY A 248 12.50 0.79 13.44
CA GLY A 248 12.90 2.09 12.87
C GLY A 248 12.28 2.40 11.51
N THR A 249 11.32 1.58 11.07
CA THR A 249 10.61 1.74 9.80
C THR A 249 9.11 1.92 10.04
N ARG A 250 8.38 2.43 9.04
CA ARG A 250 6.92 2.35 9.01
C ARG A 250 6.53 0.98 8.47
N GLY A 251 6.02 0.11 9.32
CA GLY A 251 5.58 -1.22 8.91
C GLY A 251 4.22 -1.20 8.21
N MET A 252 4.12 -1.83 7.04
CA MET A 252 2.89 -2.06 6.28
C MET A 252 2.78 -3.55 6.00
N ALA A 253 1.91 -4.24 6.74
CA ALA A 253 1.68 -5.67 6.65
C ALA A 253 0.38 -5.97 5.90
N ALA A 254 0.49 -6.48 4.66
CA ALA A 254 -0.67 -6.81 3.85
C ALA A 254 -1.27 -8.16 4.24
N HIS A 255 -2.59 -8.27 4.12
CA HIS A 255 -3.45 -9.43 4.39
C HIS A 255 -3.64 -9.78 5.86
N CYS A 256 -2.64 -10.23 6.58
CA CYS A 256 -2.67 -10.59 8.02
C CYS A 256 -3.84 -11.51 8.41
N VAL A 257 -4.15 -12.50 7.56
CA VAL A 257 -5.32 -13.38 7.73
C VAL A 257 -5.13 -14.36 8.87
N TRP A 258 -3.93 -14.95 8.98
CA TRP A 258 -3.61 -16.04 9.92
C TRP A 258 -2.72 -15.59 11.08
N THR A 259 -2.70 -14.28 11.37
CA THR A 259 -1.96 -13.73 12.51
C THR A 259 -2.56 -14.14 13.86
N GLU A 260 -1.68 -14.31 14.85
CA GLU A 260 -1.99 -14.78 16.20
C GLU A 260 -2.00 -13.61 17.22
N PRO A 261 -2.53 -13.78 18.45
CA PRO A 261 -2.58 -12.73 19.47
C PRO A 261 -1.21 -12.11 19.80
N GLU A 262 -0.14 -12.91 19.78
CA GLU A 262 1.23 -12.45 19.99
C GLU A 262 1.69 -11.53 18.85
N ASP A 263 1.27 -11.80 17.62
CA ASP A 263 1.52 -10.94 16.46
C ASP A 263 0.80 -9.59 16.62
N TRP A 264 -0.45 -9.59 17.09
CA TRP A 264 -1.23 -8.36 17.26
C TRP A 264 -0.58 -7.43 18.28
N LYS A 265 -0.08 -8.00 19.37
CA LYS A 265 0.67 -7.25 20.37
C LYS A 265 1.94 -6.65 19.77
N LEU A 266 2.72 -7.43 19.03
CA LEU A 266 3.92 -6.98 18.34
C LEU A 266 3.62 -5.89 17.33
N MET A 267 2.53 -6.02 16.54
CA MET A 267 2.09 -5.00 15.59
C MET A 267 1.80 -3.67 16.29
N ALA A 268 1.05 -3.70 17.40
CA ALA A 268 0.73 -2.50 18.19
C ALA A 268 2.00 -1.85 18.78
N GLU A 269 2.93 -2.65 19.34
CA GLU A 269 4.19 -2.18 19.89
C GLU A 269 5.11 -1.55 18.84
N ARG A 270 5.12 -2.06 17.61
CA ARG A 270 5.94 -1.58 16.49
C ARG A 270 5.24 -0.48 15.67
N GLY A 271 3.95 -0.22 15.91
CA GLY A 271 3.15 0.71 15.10
C GLY A 271 2.95 0.22 13.66
N ILE A 272 2.83 -1.09 13.46
CA ILE A 272 2.61 -1.69 12.14
C ILE A 272 1.17 -1.47 11.72
N SER A 273 0.96 -0.99 10.50
CA SER A 273 -0.37 -0.89 9.89
C SER A 273 -0.73 -2.16 9.14
N VAL A 274 -1.89 -2.72 9.43
CA VAL A 274 -2.44 -3.85 8.67
C VAL A 274 -3.19 -3.35 7.46
N LEU A 275 -2.82 -3.83 6.29
CA LEU A 275 -3.45 -3.50 5.02
C LEU A 275 -4.49 -4.60 4.70
N HIS A 276 -5.75 -4.33 5.01
CA HIS A 276 -6.82 -5.31 4.88
C HIS A 276 -7.27 -5.49 3.43
N CYS A 277 -7.13 -6.71 2.90
CA CYS A 277 -7.40 -7.08 1.51
C CYS A 277 -8.57 -8.09 1.39
N PRO A 278 -9.81 -7.74 1.82
CA PRO A 278 -10.89 -8.71 1.96
C PRO A 278 -11.28 -9.38 0.64
N THR A 279 -11.31 -8.64 -0.46
CA THR A 279 -11.67 -9.17 -1.78
C THR A 279 -10.65 -10.18 -2.28
N SER A 280 -9.35 -9.89 -2.13
CA SER A 280 -8.26 -10.79 -2.49
C SER A 280 -8.30 -12.06 -1.64
N ASN A 281 -8.40 -11.89 -0.31
CA ASN A 281 -8.44 -12.99 0.64
C ASN A 281 -9.59 -13.97 0.35
N LEU A 282 -10.77 -13.45 0.02
CA LEU A 282 -11.94 -14.28 -0.30
C LEU A 282 -11.82 -14.92 -1.68
N LYS A 283 -11.31 -14.21 -2.66
CA LYS A 283 -11.13 -14.73 -4.03
C LYS A 283 -10.15 -15.89 -4.09
N LEU A 284 -9.06 -15.83 -3.33
CA LEU A 284 -8.00 -16.85 -3.29
C LEU A 284 -8.28 -17.93 -2.22
N GLY A 285 -9.37 -17.81 -1.45
CA GLY A 285 -9.66 -18.72 -0.36
C GLY A 285 -8.67 -18.65 0.79
N SER A 286 -7.95 -17.54 0.94
CA SER A 286 -6.96 -17.33 2.00
C SER A 286 -7.59 -17.31 3.38
N GLY A 287 -8.82 -16.77 3.51
CA GLY A 287 -9.56 -16.69 4.76
C GLY A 287 -10.08 -15.29 5.07
N ILE A 288 -10.42 -15.04 6.33
CA ILE A 288 -10.94 -13.76 6.83
C ILE A 288 -9.98 -13.24 7.90
N ALA A 289 -9.40 -12.06 7.67
CA ALA A 289 -8.51 -11.43 8.64
C ALA A 289 -9.26 -11.04 9.93
N PRO A 290 -8.65 -11.21 11.12
CA PRO A 290 -9.29 -10.98 12.41
C PRO A 290 -9.35 -9.48 12.77
N VAL A 291 -9.89 -8.64 11.87
CA VAL A 291 -9.89 -7.17 11.99
C VAL A 291 -10.42 -6.66 13.33
N PRO A 292 -11.55 -7.17 13.89
CA PRO A 292 -12.01 -6.70 15.20
C PRO A 292 -11.01 -6.98 16.33
N SER A 293 -10.28 -8.10 16.26
CA SER A 293 -9.26 -8.45 17.26
C SER A 293 -8.01 -7.58 17.12
N LEU A 294 -7.58 -7.33 15.89
CA LEU A 294 -6.47 -6.39 15.61
C LEU A 294 -6.79 -5.00 16.15
N MET A 295 -7.97 -4.46 15.85
CA MET A 295 -8.40 -3.16 16.39
C MET A 295 -8.46 -3.14 17.92
N ALA A 296 -8.94 -4.22 18.54
CA ALA A 296 -8.98 -4.34 20.01
C ALA A 296 -7.59 -4.40 20.64
N ALA A 297 -6.59 -4.88 19.91
CA ALA A 297 -5.19 -4.91 20.32
C ALA A 297 -4.46 -3.57 20.08
N GLY A 298 -5.09 -2.59 19.45
CA GLY A 298 -4.50 -1.28 19.16
C GLY A 298 -3.76 -1.18 17.83
N VAL A 299 -4.03 -2.12 16.90
CA VAL A 299 -3.46 -2.14 15.54
C VAL A 299 -4.32 -1.31 14.60
#